data_42d96d2a811613ad225faad4ab8c4a8e
#
_entry.id   42d96d2a811613ad225faad4ab8c4a8e
#
_cell.length_a   1.000
_cell.length_b   1.000
_cell.length_c   1.000
_cell.angle_alpha   90.00
_cell.angle_beta   90.00
_cell.angle_gamma   90.00
#
_symmetry.space_group_name_H-M   'P 1'
#
loop_
_entity.id
_entity.type
_entity.pdbx_description
1 polymer ?
#
loop_
_entity_poly.entity_id
_entity_poly.type
_entity_poly.pdbx_seq_one_letter_code
_entity_poly.pdbx_strand_id
1 'polypeptide(L)'
;MSMQWIKEVFGVEKPIIAMCHLQAMPGDPYYDEQGGMDQVIEMARHDLMALQNGGVDAVMFSNEFSLPYLTKVKTCTTASMARVIGELKSDIKIPYGVNVLWDPIASIDLAAATGASFIREIMSGVYASDFGLWNTDAGTTVRHKQEVCRPDLKLLFNIVPEAAKYLGDREIDEIAKTTVFNNRPDALCVSGLTAGSETDSQVLLKVKRIVPDTAVFCNTGCRLENIERQLAYADGAVVGTTFKYDGKFENGTDESRVRVFMDKVKGLRRG
;
A
#
# COMPACT_ATOMS: atom_id res chain seq x y z
N MET A 1 4.81 -10.56 18.07
CA MET A 1 5.53 -9.25 18.09
C MET A 1 4.53 -8.22 18.58
N SER A 2 4.93 -7.22 19.35
CA SER A 2 4.03 -6.15 19.78
C SER A 2 3.62 -5.31 18.57
N MET A 3 2.35 -4.92 18.45
CA MET A 3 1.87 -3.96 17.43
C MET A 3 2.25 -2.51 17.75
N GLN A 4 3.13 -2.30 18.74
CA GLN A 4 3.61 -0.99 19.16
C GLN A 4 4.23 -0.18 18.02
N TRP A 5 4.84 -0.86 17.03
CA TRP A 5 5.43 -0.21 15.86
C TRP A 5 4.43 0.65 15.07
N ILE A 6 3.12 0.32 15.09
CA ILE A 6 2.09 1.15 14.44
C ILE A 6 2.12 2.55 15.03
N LYS A 7 2.14 2.65 16.36
CA LYS A 7 2.17 3.95 17.05
C LYS A 7 3.53 4.65 16.90
N GLU A 8 4.62 3.86 16.85
CA GLU A 8 5.97 4.40 16.62
C GLU A 8 6.13 4.99 15.22
N VAL A 9 5.56 4.35 14.18
CA VAL A 9 5.66 4.80 12.78
C VAL A 9 4.62 5.87 12.47
N PHE A 10 3.36 5.67 12.86
CA PHE A 10 2.23 6.51 12.41
C PHE A 10 1.77 7.54 13.47
N GLY A 11 2.23 7.44 14.70
CA GLY A 11 1.81 8.32 15.80
C GLY A 11 0.41 8.07 16.33
N VAL A 12 -0.36 7.16 15.72
CA VAL A 12 -1.76 6.87 16.04
C VAL A 12 -2.03 5.36 16.01
N GLU A 13 -3.13 4.97 16.63
CA GLU A 13 -3.73 3.65 16.45
C GLU A 13 -4.64 3.66 15.21
N LYS A 14 -4.77 2.52 14.55
CA LYS A 14 -5.60 2.35 13.34
C LYS A 14 -5.30 3.41 12.25
N PRO A 15 -4.06 3.54 11.78
CA PRO A 15 -3.68 4.55 10.79
C PRO A 15 -4.39 4.35 9.46
N ILE A 16 -4.63 5.47 8.78
CA ILE A 16 -5.06 5.52 7.38
C ILE A 16 -3.85 5.85 6.53
N ILE A 17 -3.43 4.87 5.73
CA ILE A 17 -2.38 5.03 4.72
C ILE A 17 -3.07 5.40 3.41
N ALA A 18 -2.83 6.61 2.91
CA ALA A 18 -3.41 7.07 1.66
C ALA A 18 -2.49 6.78 0.48
N MET A 19 -3.07 6.29 -0.62
CA MET A 19 -2.32 6.05 -1.85
C MET A 19 -2.08 7.36 -2.60
N CYS A 20 -0.82 7.68 -2.89
CA CYS A 20 -0.43 8.68 -3.87
C CYS A 20 -0.08 7.96 -5.17
N HIS A 21 -1.02 7.94 -6.12
CA HIS A 21 -0.93 7.21 -7.38
C HIS A 21 -0.08 8.00 -8.38
N LEU A 22 1.12 7.52 -8.67
CA LEU A 22 1.99 8.14 -9.66
C LEU A 22 1.50 7.83 -11.07
N GLN A 23 1.54 8.85 -11.93
CA GLN A 23 1.24 8.72 -13.35
C GLN A 23 2.24 7.81 -14.06
N ALA A 24 1.91 7.37 -15.28
CA ALA A 24 2.81 6.58 -16.10
C ALA A 24 4.16 7.30 -16.25
N MET A 25 5.24 6.54 -16.17
CA MET A 25 6.62 7.03 -16.15
C MET A 25 7.40 6.57 -17.38
N PRO A 26 8.61 7.08 -17.65
CA PRO A 26 9.44 6.65 -18.76
C PRO A 26 9.59 5.13 -18.82
N GLY A 27 9.22 4.54 -19.96
CA GLY A 27 9.21 3.09 -20.19
C GLY A 27 7.84 2.44 -20.02
N ASP A 28 6.85 3.15 -19.50
CA ASP A 28 5.45 2.70 -19.45
C ASP A 28 4.74 3.00 -20.79
N PRO A 29 3.80 2.13 -21.23
CA PRO A 29 3.11 2.31 -22.51
C PRO A 29 2.28 3.59 -22.63
N TYR A 30 1.79 4.11 -21.51
CA TYR A 30 0.93 5.30 -21.46
C TYR A 30 1.65 6.54 -20.91
N TYR A 31 2.98 6.56 -20.96
CA TYR A 31 3.76 7.72 -20.56
C TYR A 31 3.50 8.91 -21.50
N ASP A 32 3.16 10.06 -20.92
CA ASP A 32 3.02 11.30 -21.68
C ASP A 32 4.41 11.94 -21.90
N GLU A 33 4.97 11.74 -23.09
CA GLU A 33 6.29 12.29 -23.44
C GLU A 33 6.29 13.82 -23.49
N GLN A 34 5.15 14.46 -23.75
CA GLN A 34 5.07 15.93 -23.85
C GLN A 34 5.08 16.58 -22.46
N GLY A 35 4.27 16.05 -21.54
CA GLY A 35 4.25 16.51 -20.16
C GLY A 35 5.50 16.10 -19.39
N GLY A 36 6.09 14.99 -19.77
CA GLY A 36 7.34 14.51 -19.23
C GLY A 36 7.28 14.21 -17.72
N MET A 37 8.45 14.02 -17.13
CA MET A 37 8.57 13.77 -15.68
C MET A 37 8.14 14.97 -14.83
N ASP A 38 8.20 16.18 -15.36
CA ASP A 38 7.81 17.37 -14.60
C ASP A 38 6.30 17.37 -14.34
N GLN A 39 5.49 16.95 -15.31
CA GLN A 39 4.05 16.74 -15.11
C GLN A 39 3.78 15.65 -14.09
N VAL A 40 4.49 14.52 -14.17
CA VAL A 40 4.35 13.42 -13.17
C VAL A 40 4.63 13.94 -11.75
N ILE A 41 5.69 14.74 -11.58
CA ILE A 41 6.06 15.32 -10.29
C ILE A 41 5.00 16.29 -9.78
N GLU A 42 4.50 17.20 -10.63
CA GLU A 42 3.49 18.18 -10.23
C GLU A 42 2.15 17.53 -9.86
N MET A 43 1.72 16.50 -10.59
CA MET A 43 0.52 15.74 -10.24
C MET A 43 0.69 14.99 -8.90
N ALA A 44 1.86 14.38 -8.69
CA ALA A 44 2.19 13.73 -7.43
C ALA A 44 2.25 14.74 -6.27
N ARG A 45 2.77 15.95 -6.50
CA ARG A 45 2.80 17.05 -5.52
C ARG A 45 1.39 17.48 -5.14
N HIS A 46 0.53 17.70 -6.14
CA HIS A 46 -0.87 18.05 -5.92
C HIS A 46 -1.57 16.99 -5.04
N ASP A 47 -1.44 15.72 -5.41
CA ASP A 47 -2.05 14.62 -4.66
C ASP A 47 -1.49 14.53 -3.23
N LEU A 48 -0.17 14.61 -3.05
CA LEU A 48 0.48 14.61 -1.74
C LEU A 48 -0.05 15.73 -0.84
N MET A 49 -0.14 16.95 -1.36
CA MET A 49 -0.62 18.10 -0.59
C MET A 49 -2.09 17.94 -0.20
N ALA A 50 -2.95 17.50 -1.11
CA ALA A 50 -4.37 17.25 -0.83
C ALA A 50 -4.55 16.15 0.24
N LEU A 51 -3.75 15.09 0.19
CA LEU A 51 -3.77 14.01 1.19
C LEU A 51 -3.32 14.52 2.57
N GLN A 52 -2.21 15.23 2.65
CA GLN A 52 -1.70 15.77 3.91
C GLN A 52 -2.64 16.81 4.53
N ASN A 53 -3.12 17.76 3.73
CA ASN A 53 -4.06 18.79 4.18
C ASN A 53 -5.40 18.20 4.63
N GLY A 54 -5.84 17.12 3.99
CA GLY A 54 -7.01 16.34 4.39
C GLY A 54 -6.81 15.56 5.70
N GLY A 55 -5.57 15.43 6.16
CA GLY A 55 -5.20 14.93 7.48
C GLY A 55 -5.04 13.41 7.58
N VAL A 56 -4.58 12.74 6.50
CA VAL A 56 -4.21 11.32 6.55
C VAL A 56 -2.99 11.08 7.45
N ASP A 57 -2.83 9.87 7.93
CA ASP A 57 -1.76 9.55 8.89
C ASP A 57 -0.44 9.19 8.18
N ALA A 58 -0.53 8.68 6.97
CA ALA A 58 0.63 8.37 6.12
C ALA A 58 0.24 8.38 4.64
N VAL A 59 1.23 8.53 3.77
CA VAL A 59 1.06 8.34 2.32
C VAL A 59 1.88 7.15 1.83
N MET A 60 1.44 6.53 0.73
CA MET A 60 2.19 5.50 0.03
C MET A 60 2.28 5.85 -1.46
N PHE A 61 3.49 6.13 -1.93
CA PHE A 61 3.74 6.37 -3.35
C PHE A 61 3.76 5.05 -4.12
N SER A 62 2.94 4.96 -5.15
CA SER A 62 2.78 3.75 -5.95
C SER A 62 2.67 4.08 -7.43
N ASN A 63 3.29 3.27 -8.28
CA ASN A 63 3.26 3.40 -9.74
C ASN A 63 1.95 2.84 -10.35
N GLU A 64 0.81 3.25 -9.83
CA GLU A 64 -0.51 2.71 -10.20
C GLU A 64 -0.86 2.88 -11.68
N PHE A 65 -0.32 3.89 -12.35
CA PHE A 65 -0.57 4.10 -13.79
C PHE A 65 0.49 3.46 -14.70
N SER A 66 1.43 2.65 -14.16
CA SER A 66 2.38 1.84 -14.95
C SER A 66 1.70 0.59 -15.55
N LEU A 67 0.57 0.78 -16.23
CA LEU A 67 -0.22 -0.30 -16.82
C LEU A 67 0.34 -0.72 -18.20
N PRO A 68 0.30 -2.04 -18.55
CA PRO A 68 0.08 -3.19 -17.67
C PRO A 68 1.28 -3.45 -16.74
N TYR A 69 1.00 -3.91 -15.53
CA TYR A 69 2.04 -4.09 -14.51
C TYR A 69 3.04 -5.20 -14.85
N LEU A 70 4.25 -5.06 -14.28
CA LEU A 70 5.32 -6.04 -14.36
C LEU A 70 5.56 -6.65 -12.97
N THR A 71 5.78 -7.96 -12.90
CA THR A 71 6.20 -8.63 -11.66
C THR A 71 7.71 -8.49 -11.38
N LYS A 72 8.45 -7.96 -12.35
CA LYS A 72 9.83 -7.48 -12.26
C LYS A 72 9.93 -6.20 -13.07
N VAL A 73 10.06 -5.07 -12.39
CA VAL A 73 10.10 -3.76 -13.04
C VAL A 73 11.46 -3.49 -13.67
N LYS A 74 11.47 -2.57 -14.63
CA LYS A 74 12.73 -2.07 -15.21
C LYS A 74 13.37 -1.05 -14.26
N THR A 75 14.68 -0.91 -14.32
CA THR A 75 15.44 0.08 -13.54
C THR A 75 14.90 1.51 -13.70
N CYS A 76 14.41 1.86 -14.92
CA CYS A 76 13.87 3.19 -15.16
C CYS A 76 12.62 3.48 -14.29
N THR A 77 11.78 2.49 -14.00
CA THR A 77 10.61 2.66 -13.12
C THR A 77 11.05 3.08 -11.71
N THR A 78 11.96 2.29 -11.10
CA THR A 78 12.48 2.59 -9.76
C THR A 78 13.21 3.94 -9.72
N ALA A 79 14.03 4.23 -10.75
CA ALA A 79 14.75 5.50 -10.86
C ALA A 79 13.80 6.70 -10.99
N SER A 80 12.73 6.57 -11.79
CA SER A 80 11.71 7.61 -11.95
C SER A 80 10.95 7.86 -10.65
N MET A 81 10.54 6.81 -9.94
CA MET A 81 9.90 6.93 -8.63
C MET A 81 10.83 7.58 -7.60
N ALA A 82 12.13 7.22 -7.60
CA ALA A 82 13.11 7.84 -6.71
C ALA A 82 13.27 9.35 -7.02
N ARG A 83 13.26 9.75 -8.30
CA ARG A 83 13.26 11.16 -8.71
C ARG A 83 12.02 11.87 -8.17
N VAL A 84 10.80 11.34 -8.39
CA VAL A 84 9.56 11.94 -7.89
C VAL A 84 9.63 12.16 -6.38
N ILE A 85 9.97 11.12 -5.60
CA ILE A 85 10.05 11.22 -4.15
C ILE A 85 11.15 12.19 -3.70
N GLY A 86 12.29 12.21 -4.40
CA GLY A 86 13.39 13.14 -4.15
C GLY A 86 12.98 14.60 -4.31
N GLU A 87 12.28 14.93 -5.40
CA GLU A 87 11.73 16.27 -5.67
C GLU A 87 10.64 16.68 -4.66
N LEU A 88 9.89 15.72 -4.12
CA LEU A 88 8.86 15.97 -3.12
C LEU A 88 9.37 15.91 -1.68
N LYS A 89 10.64 15.60 -1.46
CA LYS A 89 11.16 15.32 -0.11
C LYS A 89 10.92 16.44 0.89
N SER A 90 11.05 17.67 0.48
CA SER A 90 10.80 18.86 1.32
C SER A 90 9.31 19.07 1.63
N ASP A 91 8.41 18.52 0.81
CA ASP A 91 6.96 18.68 0.93
C ASP A 91 6.34 17.57 1.79
N ILE A 92 7.00 16.42 1.91
CA ILE A 92 6.53 15.29 2.74
C ILE A 92 6.68 15.64 4.22
N LYS A 93 5.57 15.74 4.95
CA LYS A 93 5.51 16.10 6.38
C LYS A 93 5.01 14.98 7.29
N ILE A 94 4.54 13.88 6.72
CA ILE A 94 4.00 12.72 7.43
C ILE A 94 4.77 11.46 7.05
N PRO A 95 4.68 10.37 7.81
CA PRO A 95 5.28 9.09 7.43
C PRO A 95 4.87 8.66 6.03
N TYR A 96 5.80 8.06 5.31
CA TYR A 96 5.48 7.56 3.98
C TYR A 96 6.09 6.19 3.70
N GLY A 97 5.41 5.47 2.83
CA GLY A 97 5.82 4.20 2.26
C GLY A 97 5.93 4.26 0.75
N VAL A 98 6.41 3.17 0.17
CA VAL A 98 6.51 2.99 -1.28
C VAL A 98 5.98 1.62 -1.69
N ASN A 99 5.49 1.54 -2.93
CA ASN A 99 4.99 0.33 -3.53
C ASN A 99 5.33 0.35 -5.02
N VAL A 100 6.30 -0.44 -5.42
CA VAL A 100 6.69 -0.60 -6.84
C VAL A 100 5.97 -1.82 -7.39
N LEU A 101 4.82 -1.64 -7.99
CA LEU A 101 3.92 -2.68 -8.46
C LEU A 101 4.49 -3.47 -9.64
N TRP A 102 4.72 -4.78 -9.56
CA TRP A 102 4.58 -5.63 -8.37
C TRP A 102 5.93 -6.30 -8.07
N ASP A 103 6.92 -5.52 -7.64
CA ASP A 103 8.28 -5.99 -7.41
C ASP A 103 8.75 -5.64 -5.99
N PRO A 104 8.70 -6.60 -5.06
CA PRO A 104 9.08 -6.36 -3.67
C PRO A 104 10.55 -6.00 -3.48
N ILE A 105 11.45 -6.49 -4.34
CA ILE A 105 12.88 -6.14 -4.29
C ILE A 105 13.05 -4.68 -4.69
N ALA A 106 12.44 -4.26 -5.81
CA ALA A 106 12.47 -2.86 -6.25
C ALA A 106 11.83 -1.91 -5.22
N SER A 107 10.76 -2.35 -4.52
CA SER A 107 10.14 -1.59 -3.43
C SER A 107 11.09 -1.40 -2.25
N ILE A 108 11.86 -2.43 -1.87
CA ILE A 108 12.87 -2.34 -0.81
C ILE A 108 14.02 -1.42 -1.23
N ASP A 109 14.53 -1.55 -2.46
CA ASP A 109 15.58 -0.67 -3.00
C ASP A 109 15.15 0.79 -3.01
N LEU A 110 13.93 1.06 -3.48
CA LEU A 110 13.35 2.40 -3.48
C LEU A 110 13.19 2.94 -2.05
N ALA A 111 12.72 2.12 -1.11
CA ALA A 111 12.60 2.50 0.28
C ALA A 111 13.95 2.82 0.91
N ALA A 112 14.99 2.04 0.59
CA ALA A 112 16.35 2.30 1.05
C ALA A 112 16.90 3.62 0.50
N ALA A 113 16.69 3.88 -0.80
CA ALA A 113 17.18 5.10 -1.45
C ALA A 113 16.46 6.37 -0.98
N THR A 114 15.17 6.28 -0.65
CA THR A 114 14.33 7.46 -0.33
C THR A 114 14.11 7.68 1.16
N GLY A 115 14.32 6.65 1.99
CA GLY A 115 14.06 6.70 3.43
C GLY A 115 12.60 6.44 3.79
N ALA A 116 11.83 5.73 2.95
CA ALA A 116 10.47 5.31 3.26
C ALA A 116 10.44 4.38 4.48
N SER A 117 9.39 4.44 5.29
CA SER A 117 9.27 3.71 6.54
C SER A 117 8.64 2.32 6.38
N PHE A 118 7.91 2.10 5.29
CA PHE A 118 7.24 0.83 5.02
C PHE A 118 7.07 0.60 3.52
N ILE A 119 6.87 -0.67 3.17
CA ILE A 119 6.42 -1.10 1.85
C ILE A 119 5.20 -2.00 1.99
N ARG A 120 4.37 -2.05 0.96
CA ARG A 120 3.27 -3.03 0.83
C ARG A 120 3.45 -3.77 -0.48
N GLU A 121 3.55 -5.09 -0.41
CA GLU A 121 3.75 -5.92 -1.61
C GLU A 121 3.20 -7.34 -1.44
N ILE A 122 3.12 -8.06 -2.56
CA ILE A 122 2.86 -9.49 -2.60
C ILE A 122 4.20 -10.20 -2.46
N MET A 123 4.54 -10.62 -1.24
CA MET A 123 5.85 -11.17 -0.91
C MET A 123 5.81 -12.68 -0.64
N SER A 124 4.62 -13.27 -0.50
CA SER A 124 4.45 -14.70 -0.23
C SER A 124 3.31 -15.31 -1.02
N GLY A 125 3.41 -16.59 -1.34
CA GLY A 125 2.42 -17.35 -2.08
C GLY A 125 2.70 -17.46 -3.57
N VAL A 126 1.89 -18.23 -4.26
CA VAL A 126 1.88 -18.38 -5.72
C VAL A 126 0.48 -18.11 -6.22
N TYR A 127 0.35 -17.19 -7.17
CA TYR A 127 -0.96 -16.74 -7.67
C TYR A 127 -0.99 -16.78 -9.20
N ALA A 128 -2.15 -17.14 -9.76
CA ALA A 128 -2.49 -16.91 -11.16
C ALA A 128 -3.29 -15.61 -11.29
N SER A 129 -2.87 -14.71 -12.14
CA SER A 129 -3.49 -13.41 -12.36
C SER A 129 -3.47 -13.02 -13.85
N ASP A 130 -4.08 -11.88 -14.18
CA ASP A 130 -4.04 -11.30 -15.53
C ASP A 130 -2.62 -10.86 -15.93
N PHE A 131 -1.70 -10.73 -14.96
CA PHE A 131 -0.26 -10.43 -15.17
C PHE A 131 0.60 -11.68 -15.30
N GLY A 132 -0.01 -12.86 -15.37
CA GLY A 132 0.67 -14.14 -15.38
C GLY A 132 0.82 -14.77 -14.00
N LEU A 133 1.89 -15.53 -13.83
CA LEU A 133 2.15 -16.26 -12.59
C LEU A 133 2.98 -15.41 -11.63
N TRP A 134 2.42 -15.12 -10.44
CA TRP A 134 3.19 -14.58 -9.32
C TRP A 134 3.80 -15.72 -8.51
N ASN A 135 5.07 -15.96 -8.75
CA ASN A 135 5.89 -16.89 -7.99
C ASN A 135 6.80 -16.07 -7.06
N THR A 136 6.38 -15.91 -5.81
CA THR A 136 7.08 -15.07 -4.85
C THR A 136 8.23 -15.80 -4.17
N ASP A 137 9.21 -15.02 -3.67
CA ASP A 137 10.30 -15.51 -2.83
C ASP A 137 10.42 -14.63 -1.57
N ALA A 138 9.63 -14.99 -0.56
CA ALA A 138 9.63 -14.28 0.71
C ALA A 138 10.98 -14.36 1.43
N GLY A 139 11.69 -15.48 1.26
CA GLY A 139 13.00 -15.70 1.89
C GLY A 139 14.05 -14.72 1.38
N THR A 140 14.14 -14.54 0.06
CA THR A 140 15.00 -13.54 -0.57
C THR A 140 14.56 -12.13 -0.21
N THR A 141 13.25 -11.83 -0.30
CA THR A 141 12.71 -10.51 0.00
C THR A 141 13.04 -10.04 1.41
N VAL A 142 12.82 -10.89 2.42
CA VAL A 142 13.10 -10.53 3.82
C VAL A 142 14.60 -10.36 4.09
N ARG A 143 15.46 -11.12 3.42
CA ARG A 143 16.93 -10.99 3.53
C ARG A 143 17.43 -9.73 2.83
N HIS A 144 16.88 -9.39 1.68
CA HIS A 144 17.26 -8.20 0.93
C HIS A 144 17.13 -6.91 1.75
N LYS A 145 16.10 -6.81 2.59
CA LYS A 145 15.95 -5.71 3.55
C LYS A 145 17.19 -5.53 4.45
N GLN A 146 17.83 -6.63 4.87
CA GLN A 146 19.06 -6.59 5.67
C GLN A 146 20.28 -6.22 4.80
N GLU A 147 20.35 -6.74 3.59
CA GLU A 147 21.45 -6.49 2.64
C GLU A 147 21.56 -5.00 2.28
N VAL A 148 20.43 -4.32 2.13
CA VAL A 148 20.40 -2.86 1.89
C VAL A 148 20.39 -2.01 3.16
N CYS A 149 20.75 -2.60 4.31
CA CYS A 149 20.87 -1.91 5.60
C CYS A 149 19.58 -1.21 6.09
N ARG A 150 18.41 -1.80 5.83
CA ARG A 150 17.10 -1.28 6.28
C ARG A 150 16.35 -2.28 7.18
N PRO A 151 16.95 -2.72 8.29
CA PRO A 151 16.28 -3.63 9.24
C PRO A 151 15.02 -3.01 9.87
N ASP A 152 14.94 -1.69 9.91
CA ASP A 152 13.82 -0.87 10.42
C ASP A 152 12.58 -0.90 9.51
N LEU A 153 12.77 -1.11 8.19
CA LEU A 153 11.71 -1.05 7.18
C LEU A 153 10.58 -2.03 7.49
N LYS A 154 9.34 -1.52 7.55
CA LYS A 154 8.16 -2.34 7.81
C LYS A 154 7.65 -2.99 6.53
N LEU A 155 7.43 -4.31 6.61
CA LEU A 155 6.94 -5.09 5.47
C LEU A 155 5.46 -5.44 5.70
N LEU A 156 4.58 -4.83 4.89
CA LEU A 156 3.15 -5.09 4.87
C LEU A 156 2.87 -6.09 3.73
N PHE A 157 2.59 -7.34 4.10
CA PHE A 157 2.35 -8.42 3.13
C PHE A 157 0.91 -8.40 2.64
N ASN A 158 0.70 -8.11 1.37
CA ASN A 158 -0.59 -8.31 0.74
C ASN A 158 -0.81 -9.81 0.49
N ILE A 159 -1.77 -10.39 1.17
CA ILE A 159 -2.15 -11.80 1.05
C ILE A 159 -3.44 -11.92 0.26
N VAL A 160 -3.49 -12.88 -0.68
CA VAL A 160 -4.64 -13.10 -1.58
C VAL A 160 -5.06 -11.77 -2.25
N PRO A 161 -4.18 -11.20 -3.10
CA PRO A 161 -4.43 -9.92 -3.74
C PRO A 161 -5.63 -9.98 -4.68
N GLU A 162 -6.22 -8.81 -4.93
CA GLU A 162 -7.28 -8.65 -5.92
C GLU A 162 -6.82 -9.09 -7.32
N ALA A 163 -7.76 -9.50 -8.16
CA ALA A 163 -7.54 -9.98 -9.54
C ALA A 163 -6.56 -11.17 -9.64
N ALA A 164 -6.39 -11.94 -8.56
CA ALA A 164 -5.53 -13.11 -8.54
C ALA A 164 -6.12 -14.26 -7.75
N LYS A 165 -5.81 -15.48 -8.18
CA LYS A 165 -6.20 -16.70 -7.48
C LYS A 165 -4.97 -17.36 -6.87
N TYR A 166 -5.01 -17.62 -5.55
CA TYR A 166 -4.02 -18.44 -4.89
C TYR A 166 -4.04 -19.87 -5.47
N LEU A 167 -2.90 -20.40 -5.85
CA LEU A 167 -2.80 -21.72 -6.51
C LEU A 167 -2.71 -22.89 -5.53
N GLY A 168 -2.40 -22.63 -4.27
CA GLY A 168 -2.46 -23.66 -3.22
C GLY A 168 -3.90 -23.86 -2.75
N ASP A 169 -4.27 -25.08 -2.43
CA ASP A 169 -5.60 -25.41 -1.86
C ASP A 169 -5.61 -25.10 -0.34
N ARG A 170 -5.72 -23.81 -0.02
CA ARG A 170 -5.73 -23.31 1.37
C ARG A 170 -6.68 -22.12 1.51
N GLU A 171 -7.36 -22.08 2.66
CA GLU A 171 -8.20 -20.96 3.06
C GLU A 171 -7.37 -19.77 3.54
N ILE A 172 -7.95 -18.57 3.51
CA ILE A 172 -7.22 -17.31 3.83
C ILE A 172 -6.67 -17.27 5.26
N ASP A 173 -7.32 -17.89 6.22
CA ASP A 173 -6.85 -17.98 7.60
C ASP A 173 -5.63 -18.91 7.73
N GLU A 174 -5.60 -20.03 6.98
CA GLU A 174 -4.44 -20.90 6.90
C GLU A 174 -3.26 -20.18 6.23
N ILE A 175 -3.52 -19.44 5.15
CA ILE A 175 -2.53 -18.60 4.47
C ILE A 175 -1.98 -17.55 5.44
N ALA A 176 -2.85 -16.83 6.16
CA ALA A 176 -2.44 -15.81 7.13
C ALA A 176 -1.57 -16.43 8.24
N LYS A 177 -2.02 -17.54 8.85
CA LYS A 177 -1.29 -18.24 9.91
C LYS A 177 0.11 -18.67 9.46
N THR A 178 0.20 -19.31 8.30
CA THR A 178 1.48 -19.81 7.79
C THR A 178 2.39 -18.68 7.31
N THR A 179 1.84 -17.60 6.74
CA THR A 179 2.61 -16.41 6.36
C THR A 179 3.24 -15.76 7.59
N VAL A 180 2.48 -15.57 8.65
CA VAL A 180 3.01 -15.00 9.90
C VAL A 180 4.08 -15.89 10.52
N PHE A 181 3.83 -17.20 10.56
CA PHE A 181 4.79 -18.17 11.12
C PHE A 181 6.12 -18.20 10.35
N ASN A 182 6.05 -18.29 9.02
CA ASN A 182 7.24 -18.51 8.18
C ASN A 182 8.00 -17.20 7.86
N ASN A 183 7.28 -16.09 7.66
CA ASN A 183 7.84 -14.87 7.08
C ASN A 183 7.90 -13.70 8.06
N ARG A 184 7.19 -13.78 9.19
CA ARG A 184 7.16 -12.76 10.24
C ARG A 184 6.94 -11.33 9.70
N PRO A 185 5.87 -11.08 8.94
CA PRO A 185 5.56 -9.76 8.44
C PRO A 185 5.28 -8.78 9.59
N ASP A 186 5.49 -7.49 9.36
CA ASP A 186 5.04 -6.46 10.30
C ASP A 186 3.51 -6.33 10.28
N ALA A 187 2.90 -6.46 9.09
CA ALA A 187 1.44 -6.52 8.93
C ALA A 187 1.02 -7.44 7.78
N LEU A 188 -0.25 -7.86 7.81
CA LEU A 188 -0.97 -8.45 6.68
C LEU A 188 -1.93 -7.42 6.11
N CYS A 189 -2.00 -7.30 4.79
CA CYS A 189 -3.00 -6.53 4.07
C CYS A 189 -3.99 -7.50 3.43
N VAL A 190 -5.27 -7.28 3.69
CA VAL A 190 -6.37 -8.13 3.19
C VAL A 190 -7.20 -7.33 2.21
N SER A 191 -7.31 -7.84 0.98
CA SER A 191 -7.97 -7.18 -0.14
C SER A 191 -9.38 -7.74 -0.40
N GLY A 192 -10.22 -6.96 -1.12
CA GLY A 192 -11.44 -7.45 -1.74
C GLY A 192 -11.15 -8.29 -2.99
N LEU A 193 -12.20 -8.77 -3.65
CA LEU A 193 -12.07 -9.65 -4.83
C LEU A 193 -11.51 -8.94 -6.08
N THR A 194 -11.77 -7.63 -6.22
CA THR A 194 -11.27 -6.79 -7.33
C THR A 194 -10.77 -5.46 -6.79
N ALA A 195 -9.91 -4.78 -7.55
CA ALA A 195 -9.41 -3.46 -7.18
C ALA A 195 -10.55 -2.49 -6.86
N GLY A 196 -10.50 -1.85 -5.69
CA GLY A 196 -11.54 -0.94 -5.20
C GLY A 196 -12.83 -1.61 -4.70
N SER A 197 -12.98 -2.94 -4.81
CA SER A 197 -14.10 -3.65 -4.17
C SER A 197 -13.92 -3.69 -2.65
N GLU A 198 -15.05 -3.66 -1.94
CA GLU A 198 -15.04 -3.74 -0.48
C GLU A 198 -14.46 -5.08 -0.02
N THR A 199 -13.51 -5.02 0.91
CA THR A 199 -13.05 -6.20 1.63
C THR A 199 -14.17 -6.66 2.57
N ASP A 200 -14.51 -7.95 2.52
CA ASP A 200 -15.50 -8.52 3.44
C ASP A 200 -14.98 -8.42 4.88
N SER A 201 -15.71 -7.72 5.72
CA SER A 201 -15.36 -7.54 7.14
C SER A 201 -15.28 -8.86 7.92
N GLN A 202 -15.99 -9.90 7.48
CA GLN A 202 -15.88 -11.24 8.07
C GLN A 202 -14.54 -11.91 7.74
N VAL A 203 -13.99 -11.63 6.56
CA VAL A 203 -12.65 -12.08 6.18
C VAL A 203 -11.60 -11.39 7.06
N LEU A 204 -11.72 -10.07 7.27
CA LEU A 204 -10.84 -9.34 8.20
C LEU A 204 -10.91 -9.92 9.62
N LEU A 205 -12.12 -10.17 10.13
CA LEU A 205 -12.33 -10.79 11.43
C LEU A 205 -11.71 -12.19 11.51
N LYS A 206 -11.89 -13.02 10.47
CA LYS A 206 -11.33 -14.38 10.39
C LYS A 206 -9.81 -14.34 10.46
N VAL A 207 -9.18 -13.46 9.67
CA VAL A 207 -7.73 -13.28 9.66
C VAL A 207 -7.24 -12.73 11.00
N LYS A 208 -7.87 -11.67 11.55
CA LYS A 208 -7.44 -11.09 12.83
C LYS A 208 -7.53 -12.06 13.99
N ARG A 209 -8.54 -12.92 14.02
CA ARG A 209 -8.68 -13.96 15.06
C ARG A 209 -7.56 -14.99 15.04
N ILE A 210 -7.07 -15.36 13.86
CA ILE A 210 -6.04 -16.41 13.74
C ILE A 210 -4.62 -15.84 13.96
N VAL A 211 -4.41 -14.53 13.75
CA VAL A 211 -3.13 -13.85 13.95
C VAL A 211 -3.28 -12.60 14.84
N PRO A 212 -3.75 -12.78 16.11
CA PRO A 212 -4.12 -11.65 16.98
C PRO A 212 -2.97 -10.68 17.28
N ASP A 213 -1.73 -11.16 17.27
CA ASP A 213 -0.51 -10.40 17.59
C ASP A 213 0.15 -9.77 16.37
N THR A 214 -0.43 -9.95 15.16
CA THR A 214 0.04 -9.33 13.91
C THR A 214 -0.96 -8.28 13.47
N ALA A 215 -0.46 -7.14 13.00
CA ALA A 215 -1.33 -6.10 12.45
C ALA A 215 -2.03 -6.59 11.17
N VAL A 216 -3.31 -6.25 11.03
CA VAL A 216 -4.12 -6.56 9.85
C VAL A 216 -4.71 -5.27 9.30
N PHE A 217 -4.36 -4.95 8.07
CA PHE A 217 -4.86 -3.76 7.37
C PHE A 217 -5.92 -4.13 6.34
N CYS A 218 -7.03 -3.39 6.34
CA CYS A 218 -7.97 -3.40 5.23
C CYS A 218 -7.31 -2.69 4.03
N ASN A 219 -7.16 -3.40 2.91
CA ASN A 219 -6.29 -2.94 1.83
C ASN A 219 -7.02 -2.34 0.62
N THR A 220 -8.30 -2.66 0.42
CA THR A 220 -9.08 -2.11 -0.69
C THR A 220 -10.51 -1.80 -0.26
N GLY A 221 -11.17 -0.91 -1.04
CA GLY A 221 -12.59 -0.67 -0.95
C GLY A 221 -13.07 0.03 0.32
N CYS A 222 -12.16 0.65 1.08
CA CYS A 222 -12.56 1.48 2.22
C CYS A 222 -13.22 2.77 1.73
N ARG A 223 -14.43 3.04 2.22
CA ARG A 223 -15.27 4.19 1.88
C ARG A 223 -15.83 4.82 3.15
N LEU A 224 -16.36 6.04 3.02
CA LEU A 224 -16.97 6.73 4.15
C LEU A 224 -18.08 5.91 4.82
N GLU A 225 -18.85 5.15 4.04
CA GLU A 225 -19.99 4.36 4.50
C GLU A 225 -19.58 3.11 5.28
N ASN A 226 -18.41 2.54 4.99
CA ASN A 226 -17.99 1.24 5.54
C ASN A 226 -16.78 1.29 6.49
N ILE A 227 -16.07 2.41 6.58
CA ILE A 227 -14.79 2.50 7.32
C ILE A 227 -14.95 2.15 8.81
N GLU A 228 -16.05 2.49 9.43
CA GLU A 228 -16.34 2.12 10.82
C GLU A 228 -16.36 0.60 10.99
N ARG A 229 -17.10 -0.12 10.13
CA ARG A 229 -17.16 -1.58 10.13
C ARG A 229 -15.81 -2.21 9.84
N GLN A 230 -15.04 -1.64 8.91
CA GLN A 230 -13.71 -2.16 8.57
C GLN A 230 -12.74 -1.99 9.75
N LEU A 231 -12.68 -0.81 10.35
CA LEU A 231 -11.80 -0.54 11.49
C LEU A 231 -12.25 -1.22 12.80
N ALA A 232 -13.47 -1.78 12.86
CA ALA A 232 -13.86 -2.62 13.98
C ALA A 232 -12.97 -3.90 14.07
N TYR A 233 -12.47 -4.39 12.95
CA TYR A 233 -11.67 -5.62 12.88
C TYR A 233 -10.24 -5.39 12.38
N ALA A 234 -9.98 -4.33 11.64
CA ALA A 234 -8.65 -4.00 11.14
C ALA A 234 -7.88 -3.07 12.10
N ASP A 235 -6.56 -3.20 12.09
CA ASP A 235 -5.63 -2.34 12.83
C ASP A 235 -5.20 -1.10 12.03
N GLY A 236 -5.75 -0.92 10.83
CA GLY A 236 -5.55 0.22 9.94
C GLY A 236 -6.13 -0.04 8.56
N ALA A 237 -6.03 0.93 7.67
CA ALA A 237 -6.52 0.80 6.31
C ALA A 237 -5.62 1.48 5.28
N VAL A 238 -5.57 0.90 4.06
CA VAL A 238 -4.96 1.52 2.87
C VAL A 238 -6.09 2.01 1.97
N VAL A 239 -6.09 3.30 1.64
CA VAL A 239 -7.20 3.97 0.95
C VAL A 239 -6.68 4.72 -0.28
N GLY A 240 -7.26 4.44 -1.44
CA GLY A 240 -6.88 5.06 -2.71
C GLY A 240 -8.04 5.81 -3.36
N THR A 241 -8.77 5.15 -4.25
CA THR A 241 -9.81 5.72 -5.13
C THR A 241 -10.88 6.54 -4.40
N THR A 242 -11.20 6.20 -3.15
CA THR A 242 -12.17 6.95 -2.32
C THR A 242 -11.80 8.42 -2.17
N PHE A 243 -10.52 8.76 -2.19
CA PHE A 243 -10.01 10.12 -2.03
C PHE A 243 -9.96 10.92 -3.33
N LYS A 244 -10.20 10.28 -4.46
CA LYS A 244 -10.14 10.91 -5.78
C LYS A 244 -11.42 11.72 -6.08
N TYR A 245 -11.32 12.76 -6.92
CA TYR A 245 -12.50 13.46 -7.45
C TYR A 245 -13.49 12.46 -8.05
N ASP A 246 -14.74 12.59 -7.71
CA ASP A 246 -15.86 11.72 -8.10
C ASP A 246 -15.69 10.23 -7.70
N GLY A 247 -14.67 9.89 -6.91
CA GLY A 247 -14.33 8.51 -6.58
C GLY A 247 -13.86 7.70 -7.79
N LYS A 248 -13.28 8.36 -8.79
CA LYS A 248 -12.77 7.72 -10.01
C LYS A 248 -11.25 7.57 -9.94
N PHE A 249 -10.78 6.38 -10.33
CA PHE A 249 -9.37 6.00 -10.24
C PHE A 249 -8.45 6.96 -11.01
N GLU A 250 -8.86 7.40 -12.19
CA GLU A 250 -8.10 8.26 -13.10
C GLU A 250 -7.97 9.71 -12.63
N ASN A 251 -8.82 10.15 -11.71
CA ASN A 251 -8.83 11.54 -11.25
C ASN A 251 -7.72 11.81 -10.21
N GLY A 252 -7.44 13.10 -9.99
CA GLY A 252 -6.58 13.57 -8.90
C GLY A 252 -7.26 13.45 -7.52
N THR A 253 -6.51 13.70 -6.48
CA THR A 253 -7.00 13.66 -5.10
C THR A 253 -7.84 14.90 -4.76
N ASP A 254 -8.99 14.69 -4.14
CA ASP A 254 -9.91 15.74 -3.62
C ASP A 254 -9.68 15.89 -2.11
N GLU A 255 -9.06 16.99 -1.69
CA GLU A 255 -8.80 17.30 -0.29
C GLU A 255 -10.07 17.28 0.58
N SER A 256 -11.21 17.72 0.03
CA SER A 256 -12.47 17.76 0.78
C SER A 256 -12.97 16.37 1.13
N ARG A 257 -12.85 15.43 0.20
CA ARG A 257 -13.21 14.02 0.42
C ARG A 257 -12.29 13.37 1.46
N VAL A 258 -10.97 13.65 1.38
CA VAL A 258 -10.00 13.18 2.37
C VAL A 258 -10.38 13.70 3.76
N ARG A 259 -10.66 14.99 3.90
CA ARG A 259 -11.00 15.63 5.16
C ARG A 259 -12.26 15.03 5.80
N VAL A 260 -13.33 14.89 5.03
CA VAL A 260 -14.59 14.28 5.52
C VAL A 260 -14.37 12.85 6.00
N PHE A 261 -13.59 12.07 5.25
CA PHE A 261 -13.25 10.69 5.65
C PHE A 261 -12.42 10.66 6.93
N MET A 262 -11.38 11.49 7.03
CA MET A 262 -10.50 11.54 8.19
C MET A 262 -11.18 12.08 9.45
N ASP A 263 -12.13 13.01 9.32
CA ASP A 263 -12.92 13.48 10.45
C ASP A 263 -13.76 12.35 11.05
N LYS A 264 -14.37 11.50 10.22
CA LYS A 264 -15.05 10.29 10.68
C LYS A 264 -14.09 9.34 11.40
N VAL A 265 -12.94 9.06 10.80
CA VAL A 265 -11.92 8.15 11.39
C VAL A 265 -11.41 8.68 12.74
N LYS A 266 -11.13 9.99 12.84
CA LYS A 266 -10.73 10.63 14.11
C LYS A 266 -11.83 10.52 15.19
N GLY A 267 -13.09 10.59 14.80
CA GLY A 267 -14.22 10.32 15.69
C GLY A 267 -14.21 8.89 16.24
N LEU A 268 -13.98 7.90 15.37
CA LEU A 268 -13.92 6.49 15.76
C LEU A 268 -12.75 6.13 16.69
N ARG A 269 -11.62 6.88 16.62
CA ARG A 269 -10.46 6.65 17.49
C ARG A 269 -10.64 7.21 18.91
N ARG A 270 -11.63 8.10 19.14
CA ARG A 270 -11.88 8.75 20.43
C ARG A 270 -12.92 8.02 21.28
N GLY A 271 -13.71 7.16 20.68
CA GLY A 271 -14.74 6.33 21.32
C GLY A 271 -14.20 4.95 21.66
#